data_819d8adfdd171fcfcabb768dc11ed2b9
#
_entry.id   819d8adfdd171fcfcabb768dc11ed2b9
#
_cell.length_a   1.000
_cell.length_b   1.000
_cell.length_c   1.000
_cell.angle_alpha   90.00
_cell.angle_beta   90.00
_cell.angle_gamma   90.00
#
_symmetry.space_group_name_H-M   'P 1'
#
loop_
_entity.id
_entity.type
_entity.pdbx_description
1 polymer ?
#
loop_
_entity_poly.entity_id
_entity_poly.type
_entity_poly.pdbx_seq_one_letter_code
_entity_poly.pdbx_strand_id
1 'polypeptide(L)'
;MSERHLPDDQSSTIDPYLITSVRQTLAEQSAALQNLSKQLDSGQYQRVLNLIMNCKGHVILSGMGKSGHVGRKMSATLASTGTPSFFIHPAKAFHGDLGMITPYDLLILISASGETDEILKLVPSLKNFGNRIIAITNNGNSTLAKNADAVLELHMANETCPNNLAPTTSTTLTMAIGDALAIAMIHQRKFMPNDFARYHPGGSLGRRLLTRVADVMQHDVPAVQLDASFKTVIQRITSGCQGMVMVEDAEGGLAGIITDGDLRRFMEKEDSLTSATAAQMMTREPLTLPEDTMIIEAEEKMQKHRVSTLLVTNKANKVTGLVRIFD
;
A
#
# COMPACT_ATOMS: atom_id res chain seq x y z
N MET A 1 18.84 16.11 -46.95
CA MET A 1 17.70 16.05 -46.00
C MET A 1 16.57 15.39 -46.72
N SER A 2 16.34 14.11 -46.45
CA SER A 2 15.30 13.31 -47.08
C SER A 2 14.10 13.37 -46.15
N GLU A 3 13.03 14.03 -46.58
CA GLU A 3 11.74 14.03 -45.92
C GLU A 3 11.18 12.61 -45.90
N ARG A 4 11.06 12.04 -44.71
CA ARG A 4 10.29 10.79 -44.56
C ARG A 4 8.83 11.14 -44.68
N HIS A 5 8.21 10.80 -45.81
CA HIS A 5 6.77 10.71 -45.94
C HIS A 5 6.23 9.73 -44.88
N LEU A 6 5.45 10.22 -43.94
CA LEU A 6 4.57 9.39 -43.12
C LEU A 6 3.47 8.88 -44.04
N PRO A 7 3.13 7.58 -44.02
CA PRO A 7 1.99 7.10 -44.80
C PRO A 7 0.71 7.72 -44.26
N ASP A 8 -0.16 8.13 -45.17
CA ASP A 8 -1.49 8.64 -44.91
C ASP A 8 -2.26 7.71 -43.99
N ASP A 9 -3.01 8.31 -43.07
CA ASP A 9 -3.97 7.71 -42.13
C ASP A 9 -5.09 6.97 -42.90
N GLN A 10 -4.76 5.78 -43.41
CA GLN A 10 -5.78 4.80 -43.76
C GLN A 10 -6.30 4.25 -42.42
N SER A 11 -7.52 4.59 -42.08
CA SER A 11 -8.28 3.97 -40.99
C SER A 11 -8.20 2.44 -41.12
N SER A 12 -7.15 1.86 -40.53
CA SER A 12 -6.97 0.41 -40.52
C SER A 12 -8.03 -0.16 -39.57
N THR A 13 -9.13 -0.61 -40.14
CA THR A 13 -10.12 -1.46 -39.44
C THR A 13 -9.34 -2.63 -38.87
N ILE A 14 -9.19 -2.65 -37.55
CA ILE A 14 -8.54 -3.76 -36.82
C ILE A 14 -9.27 -5.05 -37.20
N ASP A 15 -8.51 -6.07 -37.62
CA ASP A 15 -9.06 -7.39 -37.95
C ASP A 15 -9.84 -7.91 -36.72
N PRO A 16 -11.13 -8.27 -36.87
CA PRO A 16 -11.93 -8.84 -35.77
C PRO A 16 -11.30 -10.08 -35.12
N TYR A 17 -10.44 -10.79 -35.86
CA TYR A 17 -9.65 -11.91 -35.33
C TYR A 17 -8.74 -11.49 -34.18
N LEU A 18 -8.21 -10.27 -34.16
CA LEU A 18 -7.33 -9.79 -33.10
C LEU A 18 -8.03 -9.73 -31.74
N ILE A 19 -9.29 -9.31 -31.70
CA ILE A 19 -10.08 -9.31 -30.44
C ILE A 19 -10.34 -10.75 -29.97
N THR A 20 -10.60 -11.66 -30.89
CA THR A 20 -10.74 -13.09 -30.58
C THR A 20 -9.43 -13.65 -30.00
N SER A 21 -8.29 -13.31 -30.59
CA SER A 21 -6.95 -13.71 -30.12
C SER A 21 -6.67 -13.18 -28.70
N VAL A 22 -7.00 -11.92 -28.40
CA VAL A 22 -6.87 -11.37 -27.03
C VAL A 22 -7.68 -12.18 -26.04
N ARG A 23 -8.94 -12.47 -26.35
CA ARG A 23 -9.84 -13.26 -25.48
C ARG A 23 -9.30 -14.67 -25.26
N GLN A 24 -8.82 -15.32 -26.31
CA GLN A 24 -8.23 -16.65 -26.25
C GLN A 24 -6.98 -16.65 -25.37
N THR A 25 -6.06 -15.70 -25.55
CA THR A 25 -4.84 -15.57 -24.73
C THR A 25 -5.18 -15.46 -23.24
N LEU A 26 -6.16 -14.64 -22.87
CA LEU A 26 -6.60 -14.50 -21.48
C LEU A 26 -7.21 -15.81 -20.94
N ALA A 27 -8.00 -16.52 -21.75
CA ALA A 27 -8.57 -17.80 -21.38
C ALA A 27 -7.49 -18.88 -21.15
N GLU A 28 -6.51 -18.97 -22.03
CA GLU A 28 -5.40 -19.90 -21.91
C GLU A 28 -4.55 -19.63 -20.67
N GLN A 29 -4.23 -18.37 -20.35
CA GLN A 29 -3.52 -18.02 -19.12
C GLN A 29 -4.33 -18.33 -17.87
N SER A 30 -5.65 -18.09 -17.88
CA SER A 30 -6.54 -18.49 -16.80
C SER A 30 -6.52 -20.02 -16.58
N ALA A 31 -6.59 -20.79 -17.66
CA ALA A 31 -6.50 -22.25 -17.58
C ALA A 31 -5.14 -22.72 -17.02
N ALA A 32 -4.05 -22.08 -17.42
CA ALA A 32 -2.71 -22.37 -16.88
C ALA A 32 -2.62 -22.11 -15.37
N LEU A 33 -3.18 -21.00 -14.86
CA LEU A 33 -3.26 -20.72 -13.43
C LEU A 33 -4.09 -21.76 -12.68
N GLN A 34 -5.22 -22.17 -13.24
CA GLN A 34 -6.04 -23.24 -12.65
C GLN A 34 -5.29 -24.59 -12.60
N ASN A 35 -4.54 -24.91 -13.66
CA ASN A 35 -3.71 -26.11 -13.74
C ASN A 35 -2.62 -26.08 -12.67
N LEU A 36 -1.88 -24.97 -12.54
CA LEU A 36 -0.86 -24.77 -11.51
C LEU A 36 -1.45 -25.00 -10.11
N SER A 37 -2.62 -24.43 -9.82
CA SER A 37 -3.29 -24.59 -8.52
C SER A 37 -3.65 -26.05 -8.22
N LYS A 38 -4.04 -26.84 -9.23
CA LYS A 38 -4.38 -28.27 -9.06
C LYS A 38 -3.15 -29.18 -8.92
N GLN A 39 -2.04 -28.82 -9.56
CA GLN A 39 -0.81 -29.64 -9.60
C GLN A 39 0.21 -29.19 -8.55
N LEU A 40 -0.10 -28.19 -7.74
CA LEU A 40 0.76 -27.64 -6.72
C LEU A 40 1.27 -28.74 -5.77
N ASP A 41 2.59 -28.91 -5.69
CA ASP A 41 3.22 -29.79 -4.71
C ASP A 41 3.24 -29.13 -3.33
N SER A 42 2.31 -29.53 -2.48
CA SER A 42 2.17 -28.98 -1.12
C SER A 42 3.44 -29.14 -0.29
N GLY A 43 4.22 -30.19 -0.48
CA GLY A 43 5.48 -30.43 0.23
C GLY A 43 6.55 -29.39 -0.17
N GLN A 44 6.69 -29.13 -1.46
CA GLN A 44 7.62 -28.12 -1.97
C GLN A 44 7.23 -26.70 -1.51
N TYR A 45 5.95 -26.36 -1.62
CA TYR A 45 5.47 -25.04 -1.15
C TYR A 45 5.67 -24.86 0.35
N GLN A 46 5.37 -25.86 1.17
CA GLN A 46 5.63 -25.82 2.61
C GLN A 46 7.12 -25.64 2.90
N ARG A 47 8.00 -26.33 2.17
CA ARG A 47 9.46 -26.18 2.29
C ARG A 47 9.90 -24.76 1.95
N VAL A 48 9.38 -24.19 0.86
CA VAL A 48 9.67 -22.81 0.45
C VAL A 48 9.22 -21.80 1.51
N LEU A 49 7.99 -21.93 2.01
CA LEU A 49 7.46 -21.07 3.05
C LEU A 49 8.29 -21.14 4.33
N ASN A 50 8.72 -22.35 4.71
CA ASN A 50 9.62 -22.53 5.87
C ASN A 50 11.00 -21.89 5.64
N LEU A 51 11.58 -21.98 4.43
CA LEU A 51 12.83 -21.32 4.10
C LEU A 51 12.70 -19.79 4.20
N ILE A 52 11.61 -19.22 3.67
CA ILE A 52 11.35 -17.77 3.76
C ILE A 52 11.13 -17.34 5.22
N MET A 53 10.36 -18.08 6.01
CA MET A 53 10.10 -17.75 7.42
C MET A 53 11.37 -17.79 8.29
N ASN A 54 12.27 -18.71 8.01
CA ASN A 54 13.51 -18.87 8.78
C ASN A 54 14.70 -18.09 8.23
N CYS A 55 14.53 -17.35 7.12
CA CYS A 55 15.54 -16.48 6.56
C CYS A 55 15.90 -15.37 7.56
N LYS A 56 17.18 -15.26 7.90
CA LYS A 56 17.68 -14.23 8.83
C LYS A 56 18.21 -12.99 8.14
N GLY A 57 18.44 -13.09 6.83
CA GLY A 57 18.86 -12.01 5.96
C GLY A 57 17.72 -11.56 5.06
N HIS A 58 18.04 -11.38 3.78
CA HIS A 58 17.10 -10.97 2.74
C HIS A 58 16.67 -12.17 1.88
N VAL A 59 15.46 -12.10 1.36
CA VAL A 59 15.04 -12.94 0.24
C VAL A 59 15.46 -12.24 -1.04
N ILE A 60 16.49 -12.77 -1.71
CA ILE A 60 17.10 -12.15 -2.89
C ILE A 60 16.58 -12.89 -4.14
N LEU A 61 16.03 -12.13 -5.08
CA LEU A 61 15.51 -12.70 -6.33
C LEU A 61 16.47 -12.42 -7.47
N SER A 62 16.59 -13.38 -8.39
CA SER A 62 17.42 -13.23 -9.59
C SER A 62 16.79 -13.92 -10.79
N GLY A 63 16.94 -13.33 -11.97
CA GLY A 63 16.39 -13.82 -13.24
C GLY A 63 16.84 -12.97 -14.42
N MET A 64 16.86 -13.57 -15.63
CA MET A 64 17.19 -12.87 -16.87
C MET A 64 15.95 -12.37 -17.62
N GLY A 65 16.09 -11.29 -18.35
CA GLY A 65 15.04 -10.76 -19.25
C GLY A 65 13.69 -10.57 -18.56
N LYS A 66 12.62 -11.16 -19.12
CA LYS A 66 11.26 -11.09 -18.56
C LYS A 66 11.15 -11.73 -17.18
N SER A 67 11.83 -12.84 -16.93
CA SER A 67 11.92 -13.46 -15.60
C SER A 67 12.54 -12.50 -14.57
N GLY A 68 13.51 -11.69 -14.96
CA GLY A 68 14.10 -10.65 -14.12
C GLY A 68 13.12 -9.52 -13.80
N HIS A 69 12.29 -9.08 -14.75
CA HIS A 69 11.25 -8.09 -14.51
C HIS A 69 10.21 -8.60 -13.52
N VAL A 70 9.77 -9.85 -13.68
CA VAL A 70 8.86 -10.50 -12.72
C VAL A 70 9.53 -10.64 -11.35
N GLY A 71 10.79 -11.06 -11.28
CA GLY A 71 11.56 -11.16 -10.04
C GLY A 71 11.65 -9.82 -9.30
N ARG A 72 11.82 -8.70 -10.00
CA ARG A 72 11.76 -7.35 -9.40
C ARG A 72 10.40 -7.04 -8.79
N LYS A 73 9.31 -7.36 -9.50
CA LYS A 73 7.95 -7.19 -8.96
C LYS A 73 7.75 -8.06 -7.72
N MET A 74 8.16 -9.32 -7.75
CA MET A 74 8.05 -10.22 -6.60
C MET A 74 8.83 -9.70 -5.39
N SER A 75 10.07 -9.22 -5.57
CA SER A 75 10.87 -8.66 -4.49
C SER A 75 10.23 -7.43 -3.88
N ALA A 76 9.67 -6.54 -4.70
CA ALA A 76 8.95 -5.35 -4.23
C ALA A 76 7.69 -5.73 -3.42
N THR A 77 6.93 -6.73 -3.88
CA THR A 77 5.75 -7.24 -3.15
C THR A 77 6.14 -7.84 -1.80
N LEU A 78 7.18 -8.68 -1.75
CA LEU A 78 7.69 -9.28 -0.51
C LEU A 78 8.17 -8.20 0.47
N ALA A 79 8.95 -7.22 0.00
CA ALA A 79 9.44 -6.12 0.84
C ALA A 79 8.30 -5.29 1.42
N SER A 80 7.32 -4.93 0.60
CA SER A 80 6.16 -4.14 1.00
C SER A 80 5.21 -4.87 1.95
N THR A 81 5.32 -6.19 2.05
CA THR A 81 4.52 -7.06 2.93
C THR A 81 5.33 -7.66 4.09
N GLY A 82 6.46 -7.03 4.44
CA GLY A 82 7.23 -7.34 5.65
C GLY A 82 8.26 -8.46 5.50
N THR A 83 8.62 -8.87 4.28
CA THR A 83 9.75 -9.76 4.01
C THR A 83 10.89 -8.97 3.38
N PRO A 84 11.99 -8.66 4.09
CA PRO A 84 13.13 -7.95 3.51
C PRO A 84 13.59 -8.63 2.22
N SER A 85 13.56 -7.93 1.10
CA SER A 85 13.81 -8.52 -0.21
C SER A 85 14.32 -7.49 -1.20
N PHE A 86 15.20 -7.93 -2.09
CA PHE A 86 15.65 -7.14 -3.24
C PHE A 86 15.98 -8.04 -4.43
N PHE A 87 16.18 -7.43 -5.59
CA PHE A 87 16.52 -8.12 -6.82
C PHE A 87 17.98 -7.86 -7.21
N ILE A 88 18.70 -8.93 -7.59
CA ILE A 88 20.04 -8.86 -8.16
C ILE A 88 20.02 -9.36 -9.61
N HIS A 89 20.64 -8.61 -10.53
CA HIS A 89 20.72 -9.03 -11.92
C HIS A 89 21.88 -10.02 -12.09
N PRO A 90 21.67 -11.23 -12.68
CA PRO A 90 22.70 -12.25 -12.77
C PRO A 90 24.02 -11.75 -13.38
N ALA A 91 23.94 -11.02 -14.50
CA ALA A 91 25.14 -10.49 -15.15
C ALA A 91 25.91 -9.48 -14.27
N LYS A 92 25.23 -8.66 -13.48
CA LYS A 92 25.87 -7.71 -12.56
C LYS A 92 26.51 -8.41 -11.37
N ALA A 93 25.94 -9.53 -10.93
CA ALA A 93 26.47 -10.31 -9.83
C ALA A 93 27.96 -10.68 -10.06
N PHE A 94 28.34 -11.03 -11.29
CA PHE A 94 29.72 -11.34 -11.65
C PHE A 94 30.67 -10.12 -11.67
N HIS A 95 30.14 -8.92 -11.59
CA HIS A 95 30.92 -7.68 -11.61
C HIS A 95 30.93 -6.97 -10.24
N GLY A 96 30.76 -7.75 -9.15
CA GLY A 96 30.89 -7.27 -7.79
C GLY A 96 29.62 -7.30 -6.95
N ASP A 97 28.42 -7.33 -7.56
CA ASP A 97 27.17 -7.32 -6.80
C ASP A 97 26.98 -8.59 -5.93
N LEU A 98 27.75 -9.69 -6.16
CA LEU A 98 27.81 -10.83 -5.23
C LEU A 98 28.21 -10.41 -3.82
N GLY A 99 28.95 -9.31 -3.66
CA GLY A 99 29.30 -8.75 -2.36
C GLY A 99 28.10 -8.23 -1.55
N MET A 100 26.92 -8.09 -2.17
CA MET A 100 25.67 -7.74 -1.47
C MET A 100 25.02 -8.94 -0.78
N ILE A 101 25.47 -10.17 -1.09
CA ILE A 101 24.89 -11.42 -0.60
C ILE A 101 25.65 -11.87 0.65
N THR A 102 24.91 -12.18 1.71
CA THR A 102 25.45 -12.73 2.96
C THR A 102 25.06 -14.20 3.13
N PRO A 103 25.76 -14.97 3.98
CA PRO A 103 25.40 -16.37 4.26
C PRO A 103 24.00 -16.55 4.87
N TYR A 104 23.38 -15.48 5.35
CA TYR A 104 22.06 -15.49 5.99
C TYR A 104 20.92 -15.27 5.00
N ASP A 105 21.23 -14.96 3.73
CA ASP A 105 20.25 -14.67 2.70
C ASP A 105 19.73 -15.94 2.02
N LEU A 106 18.50 -15.86 1.54
CA LEU A 106 17.82 -16.89 0.77
C LEU A 106 17.70 -16.44 -0.69
N LEU A 107 18.08 -17.30 -1.62
CA LEU A 107 18.02 -16.98 -3.05
C LEU A 107 16.78 -17.60 -3.70
N ILE A 108 16.05 -16.82 -4.50
CA ILE A 108 15.01 -17.32 -5.42
C ILE A 108 15.48 -17.06 -6.84
N LEU A 109 15.88 -18.13 -7.54
CA LEU A 109 16.38 -18.09 -8.90
C LEU A 109 15.27 -18.45 -9.88
N ILE A 110 15.02 -17.58 -10.88
CA ILE A 110 13.90 -17.70 -11.81
C ILE A 110 14.43 -17.97 -13.20
N SER A 111 14.13 -19.17 -13.72
CA SER A 111 14.46 -19.58 -15.09
C SER A 111 13.43 -20.60 -15.57
N ALA A 112 12.60 -20.24 -16.55
CA ALA A 112 11.55 -21.13 -17.06
C ALA A 112 12.14 -22.45 -17.61
N SER A 113 13.24 -22.41 -18.34
CA SER A 113 13.95 -23.63 -18.79
C SER A 113 14.71 -24.34 -17.67
N GLY A 114 15.14 -23.57 -16.66
CA GLY A 114 16.09 -24.02 -15.63
C GLY A 114 17.51 -24.24 -16.14
N GLU A 115 17.81 -23.78 -17.39
CA GLU A 115 19.10 -23.96 -18.07
C GLU A 115 19.71 -22.61 -18.52
N THR A 116 19.25 -21.47 -17.96
CA THR A 116 19.80 -20.16 -18.29
C THR A 116 21.22 -20.02 -17.77
N ASP A 117 22.19 -19.86 -18.66
CA ASP A 117 23.63 -19.85 -18.36
C ASP A 117 24.02 -18.88 -17.25
N GLU A 118 23.51 -17.65 -17.32
CA GLU A 118 23.84 -16.60 -16.34
C GLU A 118 23.30 -16.93 -14.93
N ILE A 119 22.18 -17.63 -14.85
CA ILE A 119 21.63 -18.12 -13.58
C ILE A 119 22.46 -19.29 -13.06
N LEU A 120 22.77 -20.26 -13.91
CA LEU A 120 23.54 -21.44 -13.52
C LEU A 120 24.93 -21.09 -13.05
N LYS A 121 25.59 -20.10 -13.64
CA LYS A 121 26.91 -19.61 -13.22
C LYS A 121 26.91 -19.03 -11.79
N LEU A 122 25.77 -18.54 -11.28
CA LEU A 122 25.67 -18.05 -9.90
C LEU A 122 25.69 -19.18 -8.86
N VAL A 123 25.14 -20.33 -9.20
CA VAL A 123 24.88 -21.44 -8.26
C VAL A 123 26.13 -21.88 -7.50
N PRO A 124 27.30 -22.08 -8.12
CA PRO A 124 28.51 -22.48 -7.37
C PRO A 124 28.92 -21.46 -6.30
N SER A 125 28.88 -20.17 -6.63
CA SER A 125 29.23 -19.10 -5.68
C SER A 125 28.25 -19.04 -4.51
N LEU A 126 26.95 -19.14 -4.78
CA LEU A 126 25.90 -19.12 -3.76
C LEU A 126 26.01 -20.31 -2.81
N LYS A 127 26.29 -21.50 -3.36
CA LYS A 127 26.54 -22.70 -2.53
C LYS A 127 27.81 -22.55 -1.68
N ASN A 128 28.83 -21.93 -2.22
CA ASN A 128 30.07 -21.70 -1.51
C ASN A 128 29.91 -20.68 -0.36
N PHE A 129 28.99 -19.72 -0.50
CA PHE A 129 28.59 -18.80 0.57
C PHE A 129 27.67 -19.46 1.62
N GLY A 130 27.15 -20.66 1.36
CA GLY A 130 26.24 -21.40 2.24
C GLY A 130 24.78 -21.00 2.08
N ASN A 131 24.43 -20.26 1.03
CA ASN A 131 23.06 -19.82 0.79
C ASN A 131 22.15 -20.98 0.40
N ARG A 132 20.89 -20.91 0.88
CA ARG A 132 19.82 -21.78 0.37
C ARG A 132 19.25 -21.19 -0.92
N ILE A 133 18.86 -22.11 -1.83
CA ILE A 133 18.37 -21.75 -3.16
C ILE A 133 16.98 -22.34 -3.39
N ILE A 134 16.05 -21.50 -3.79
CA ILE A 134 14.73 -21.87 -4.33
C ILE A 134 14.78 -21.67 -5.83
N ALA A 135 14.37 -22.66 -6.60
CA ALA A 135 14.22 -22.55 -8.05
C ALA A 135 12.74 -22.34 -8.42
N ILE A 136 12.47 -21.39 -9.31
CA ILE A 136 11.18 -21.30 -10.02
C ILE A 136 11.47 -21.64 -11.48
N THR A 137 10.95 -22.78 -11.95
CA THR A 137 11.22 -23.33 -13.27
C THR A 137 10.03 -24.13 -13.81
N ASN A 138 9.97 -24.36 -15.13
CA ASN A 138 9.00 -25.27 -15.73
C ASN A 138 9.54 -26.72 -15.87
N ASN A 139 10.80 -26.95 -15.51
CA ASN A 139 11.44 -28.28 -15.62
C ASN A 139 12.06 -28.68 -14.28
N GLY A 140 11.34 -29.49 -13.53
CA GLY A 140 11.79 -30.03 -12.24
C GLY A 140 13.05 -30.92 -12.33
N ASN A 141 13.46 -31.35 -13.54
CA ASN A 141 14.66 -32.13 -13.80
C ASN A 141 15.84 -31.28 -14.34
N SER A 142 15.66 -29.95 -14.45
CA SER A 142 16.68 -29.04 -14.95
C SER A 142 17.91 -28.98 -14.04
N THR A 143 19.00 -28.44 -14.59
CA THR A 143 20.24 -28.19 -13.85
C THR A 143 20.00 -27.28 -12.65
N LEU A 144 19.18 -26.22 -12.82
CA LEU A 144 18.80 -25.34 -11.72
C LEU A 144 18.02 -26.08 -10.62
N ALA A 145 17.00 -26.86 -10.99
CA ALA A 145 16.19 -27.62 -10.06
C ALA A 145 17.01 -28.62 -9.23
N LYS A 146 17.92 -29.37 -9.87
CA LYS A 146 18.82 -30.32 -9.19
C LYS A 146 19.77 -29.66 -8.19
N ASN A 147 20.04 -28.39 -8.36
CA ASN A 147 20.94 -27.63 -7.50
C ASN A 147 20.22 -26.77 -6.44
N ALA A 148 18.88 -26.77 -6.44
CA ALA A 148 18.07 -26.01 -5.49
C ALA A 148 17.70 -26.84 -4.26
N ASP A 149 17.46 -26.17 -3.13
CA ASP A 149 16.95 -26.78 -1.90
C ASP A 149 15.43 -27.00 -1.95
N ALA A 150 14.73 -26.22 -2.78
CA ALA A 150 13.30 -26.40 -3.07
C ALA A 150 12.98 -25.91 -4.49
N VAL A 151 11.98 -26.51 -5.11
CA VAL A 151 11.58 -26.23 -6.49
C VAL A 151 10.11 -25.88 -6.55
N LEU A 152 9.77 -24.76 -7.18
CA LEU A 152 8.42 -24.38 -7.56
C LEU A 152 8.27 -24.56 -9.07
N GLU A 153 7.60 -25.62 -9.46
CA GLU A 153 7.40 -25.95 -10.87
C GLU A 153 6.18 -25.21 -11.42
N LEU A 154 6.30 -24.65 -12.63
CA LEU A 154 5.24 -23.89 -13.27
C LEU A 154 4.14 -24.76 -13.87
N HIS A 155 4.42 -26.04 -14.13
CA HIS A 155 3.48 -26.99 -14.76
C HIS A 155 2.82 -26.43 -16.04
N MET A 156 3.58 -25.73 -16.84
CA MET A 156 3.13 -25.07 -18.05
C MET A 156 3.41 -25.94 -19.27
N ALA A 157 2.40 -26.14 -20.11
CA ALA A 157 2.56 -26.86 -21.37
C ALA A 157 3.27 -26.01 -22.44
N ASN A 158 2.74 -24.80 -22.69
CA ASN A 158 3.25 -23.88 -23.73
C ASN A 158 3.05 -22.42 -23.28
N GLU A 159 3.82 -21.54 -23.93
CA GLU A 159 3.54 -20.11 -23.91
C GLU A 159 2.31 -19.81 -24.76
N THR A 160 1.51 -18.79 -24.41
CA THR A 160 0.39 -18.33 -25.27
C THR A 160 0.87 -17.57 -26.51
N CYS A 161 2.14 -17.29 -26.61
CA CYS A 161 2.77 -16.78 -27.82
C CYS A 161 2.60 -17.78 -28.97
N PRO A 162 2.07 -17.38 -30.15
CA PRO A 162 1.84 -18.29 -31.27
C PRO A 162 3.06 -19.12 -31.70
N ASN A 163 4.25 -18.56 -31.49
CA ASN A 163 5.52 -19.23 -31.83
C ASN A 163 6.12 -20.00 -30.62
N ASN A 164 5.45 -20.00 -29.47
CA ASN A 164 5.95 -20.58 -28.21
C ASN A 164 7.34 -20.04 -27.79
N LEU A 165 7.66 -18.79 -28.13
CA LEU A 165 8.97 -18.17 -27.89
C LEU A 165 8.94 -17.04 -26.86
N ALA A 166 7.95 -16.15 -26.97
CA ALA A 166 7.87 -15.02 -26.06
C ALA A 166 7.34 -15.47 -24.68
N PRO A 167 8.08 -15.19 -23.59
CA PRO A 167 7.60 -15.48 -22.23
C PRO A 167 6.31 -14.70 -21.94
N THR A 168 5.21 -15.42 -21.82
CA THR A 168 3.84 -14.93 -21.57
C THR A 168 3.23 -15.72 -20.40
N THR A 169 2.86 -16.97 -20.60
CA THR A 169 2.31 -17.85 -19.57
C THR A 169 3.30 -18.09 -18.45
N SER A 170 4.57 -18.37 -18.78
CA SER A 170 5.63 -18.57 -17.77
C SER A 170 5.76 -17.37 -16.83
N THR A 171 5.70 -16.15 -17.36
CA THR A 171 5.82 -14.93 -16.55
C THR A 171 4.56 -14.68 -15.72
N THR A 172 3.38 -14.96 -16.24
CA THR A 172 2.10 -14.86 -15.50
C THR A 172 2.09 -15.84 -14.33
N LEU A 173 2.45 -17.10 -14.54
CA LEU A 173 2.51 -18.12 -13.50
C LEU A 173 3.56 -17.77 -12.42
N THR A 174 4.76 -17.34 -12.84
CA THR A 174 5.83 -16.92 -11.91
C THR A 174 5.37 -15.75 -11.03
N MET A 175 4.69 -14.76 -11.60
CA MET A 175 4.16 -13.63 -10.86
C MET A 175 3.09 -14.06 -9.85
N ALA A 176 2.17 -14.93 -10.28
CA ALA A 176 1.13 -15.48 -9.41
C ALA A 176 1.70 -16.29 -8.24
N ILE A 177 2.75 -17.09 -8.47
CA ILE A 177 3.49 -17.77 -7.40
C ILE A 177 4.05 -16.75 -6.40
N GLY A 178 4.71 -15.69 -6.89
CA GLY A 178 5.28 -14.66 -6.02
C GLY A 178 4.24 -13.99 -5.13
N ASP A 179 3.08 -13.65 -5.69
CA ASP A 179 1.98 -13.07 -4.94
C ASP A 179 1.38 -14.06 -3.93
N ALA A 180 1.22 -15.32 -4.32
CA ALA A 180 0.74 -16.38 -3.43
C ALA A 180 1.69 -16.59 -2.23
N LEU A 181 3.01 -16.58 -2.45
CA LEU A 181 4.00 -16.65 -1.37
C LEU A 181 3.89 -15.43 -0.43
N ALA A 182 3.78 -14.23 -0.97
CA ALA A 182 3.63 -13.01 -0.18
C ALA A 182 2.36 -13.05 0.68
N ILE A 183 1.22 -13.46 0.11
CA ILE A 183 -0.05 -13.61 0.84
C ILE A 183 0.04 -14.68 1.93
N ALA A 184 0.68 -15.82 1.64
CA ALA A 184 0.89 -16.85 2.65
C ALA A 184 1.73 -16.33 3.84
N MET A 185 2.76 -15.50 3.56
CA MET A 185 3.57 -14.85 4.60
C MET A 185 2.78 -13.82 5.41
N ILE A 186 1.89 -13.04 4.77
CA ILE A 186 0.95 -12.13 5.45
C ILE A 186 0.10 -12.90 6.46
N HIS A 187 -0.52 -14.01 6.05
CA HIS A 187 -1.33 -14.83 6.94
C HIS A 187 -0.51 -15.41 8.09
N GLN A 188 0.65 -15.98 7.79
CA GLN A 188 1.50 -16.64 8.79
C GLN A 188 2.02 -15.65 9.85
N ARG A 189 2.35 -14.42 9.44
CA ARG A 189 2.87 -13.37 10.34
C ARG A 189 1.77 -12.55 11.01
N LYS A 190 0.50 -12.76 10.65
CA LYS A 190 -0.63 -11.90 11.07
C LYS A 190 -0.38 -10.43 10.76
N PHE A 191 0.15 -10.18 9.56
CA PHE A 191 0.51 -8.84 9.10
C PHE A 191 -0.75 -7.98 8.95
N MET A 192 -0.80 -6.88 9.70
CA MET A 192 -1.97 -6.02 9.82
C MET A 192 -1.85 -4.76 8.96
N PRO A 193 -2.96 -4.02 8.71
CA PRO A 193 -2.91 -2.73 8.00
C PRO A 193 -1.91 -1.73 8.57
N ASN A 194 -1.72 -1.70 9.90
CA ASN A 194 -0.72 -0.86 10.56
C ASN A 194 0.72 -1.23 10.17
N ASP A 195 0.99 -2.52 9.95
CA ASP A 195 2.30 -2.97 9.48
C ASP A 195 2.54 -2.52 8.04
N PHE A 196 1.50 -2.61 7.18
CA PHE A 196 1.56 -2.14 5.81
C PHE A 196 1.82 -0.63 5.73
N ALA A 197 1.16 0.15 6.60
CA ALA A 197 1.34 1.60 6.68
C ALA A 197 2.80 1.99 6.96
N ARG A 198 3.52 1.24 7.80
CA ARG A 198 4.93 1.48 8.12
C ARG A 198 5.85 1.39 6.90
N TYR A 199 5.51 0.56 5.93
CA TYR A 199 6.26 0.41 4.67
C TYR A 199 5.75 1.35 3.55
N HIS A 200 4.58 2.00 3.75
CA HIS A 200 3.96 2.90 2.78
C HIS A 200 3.54 4.25 3.42
N PRO A 201 4.45 4.98 4.10
CA PRO A 201 4.08 6.16 4.87
C PRO A 201 3.51 7.30 4.00
N GLY A 202 3.90 7.38 2.74
CA GLY A 202 3.41 8.39 1.79
C GLY A 202 2.05 8.08 1.14
N GLY A 203 1.53 6.87 1.28
CA GLY A 203 0.21 6.48 0.74
C GLY A 203 -0.95 7.01 1.58
N SER A 204 -2.16 7.06 1.00
CA SER A 204 -3.37 7.48 1.72
C SER A 204 -3.59 6.68 3.01
N LEU A 205 -3.46 5.36 2.94
CA LEU A 205 -3.58 4.49 4.10
C LEU A 205 -2.47 4.76 5.14
N GLY A 206 -1.22 4.95 4.69
CA GLY A 206 -0.09 5.26 5.57
C GLY A 206 -0.31 6.56 6.34
N ARG A 207 -0.71 7.63 5.65
CA ARG A 207 -1.06 8.90 6.30
C ARG A 207 -2.16 8.74 7.34
N ARG A 208 -3.28 8.09 6.99
CA ARG A 208 -4.40 7.90 7.91
C ARG A 208 -4.03 7.10 9.17
N LEU A 209 -3.16 6.11 9.05
CA LEU A 209 -2.79 5.21 10.15
C LEU A 209 -1.59 5.69 10.97
N LEU A 210 -0.74 6.59 10.42
CA LEU A 210 0.50 7.04 11.07
C LEU A 210 0.47 8.51 11.49
N THR A 211 -0.45 9.33 10.95
CA THR A 211 -0.55 10.74 11.26
C THR A 211 -1.36 10.95 12.55
N ARG A 212 -0.83 11.74 13.45
CA ARG A 212 -1.54 12.20 14.66
C ARG A 212 -2.31 13.47 14.36
N VAL A 213 -3.32 13.72 15.16
CA VAL A 213 -4.09 14.97 15.12
C VAL A 213 -3.17 16.18 15.29
N ALA A 214 -2.19 16.12 16.18
CA ALA A 214 -1.19 17.17 16.39
C ALA A 214 -0.39 17.55 15.14
N ASP A 215 -0.19 16.61 14.20
CA ASP A 215 0.62 16.83 12.98
C ASP A 215 -0.13 17.63 11.90
N VAL A 216 -1.48 17.71 12.01
CA VAL A 216 -2.35 18.28 10.96
C VAL A 216 -3.38 19.27 11.48
N MET A 217 -3.53 19.41 12.81
CA MET A 217 -4.49 20.34 13.42
C MET A 217 -4.15 21.79 13.07
N GLN A 218 -5.17 22.62 13.03
CA GLN A 218 -5.02 24.07 12.92
C GLN A 218 -4.93 24.66 14.32
N HIS A 219 -3.91 25.48 14.56
CA HIS A 219 -3.64 26.07 15.88
C HIS A 219 -4.45 27.35 16.14
N ASP A 220 -4.88 28.06 15.09
CA ASP A 220 -5.70 29.27 15.23
C ASP A 220 -7.16 28.90 15.37
N VAL A 221 -7.61 28.75 16.63
CA VAL A 221 -9.00 28.42 16.98
C VAL A 221 -9.76 29.73 17.18
N PRO A 222 -10.77 30.04 16.33
CA PRO A 222 -11.57 31.24 16.55
C PRO A 222 -12.32 31.13 17.87
N ALA A 223 -12.20 32.15 18.72
CA ALA A 223 -12.80 32.19 20.07
C ALA A 223 -13.58 33.46 20.35
N VAL A 224 -14.57 33.39 21.25
CA VAL A 224 -15.34 34.50 21.80
C VAL A 224 -15.59 34.26 23.31
N GLN A 225 -15.87 35.33 24.07
CA GLN A 225 -16.25 35.27 25.49
C GLN A 225 -17.72 34.90 25.65
N LEU A 226 -18.11 34.45 26.85
CA LEU A 226 -19.47 34.04 27.20
C LEU A 226 -20.52 35.12 26.93
N ASP A 227 -20.17 36.39 27.10
CA ASP A 227 -21.06 37.57 26.97
C ASP A 227 -21.07 38.13 25.53
N ALA A 228 -20.28 37.54 24.60
CA ALA A 228 -20.21 38.01 23.22
C ALA A 228 -21.59 38.02 22.55
N SER A 229 -21.89 39.14 21.87
CA SER A 229 -23.15 39.31 21.15
C SER A 229 -23.33 38.38 19.96
N PHE A 230 -24.55 38.11 19.55
CA PHE A 230 -24.89 37.35 18.35
C PHE A 230 -24.10 37.82 17.11
N LYS A 231 -24.01 39.16 16.92
CA LYS A 231 -23.25 39.75 15.81
C LYS A 231 -21.77 39.42 15.89
N THR A 232 -21.16 39.49 17.06
CA THR A 232 -19.75 39.18 17.29
C THR A 232 -19.46 37.70 16.98
N VAL A 233 -20.36 36.82 17.43
CA VAL A 233 -20.26 35.38 17.15
C VAL A 233 -20.24 35.10 15.64
N ILE A 234 -21.23 35.66 14.90
CA ILE A 234 -21.28 35.47 13.41
C ILE A 234 -20.01 36.01 12.75
N GLN A 235 -19.57 37.22 13.14
CA GLN A 235 -18.35 37.81 12.57
C GLN A 235 -17.14 36.91 12.81
N ARG A 236 -17.02 36.32 14.00
CA ARG A 236 -15.87 35.45 14.35
C ARG A 236 -15.92 34.12 13.67
N ILE A 237 -17.10 33.50 13.50
CA ILE A 237 -17.27 32.28 12.69
C ILE A 237 -16.89 32.55 11.23
N THR A 238 -17.38 33.65 10.68
CA THR A 238 -17.13 34.02 9.27
C THR A 238 -15.64 34.32 9.03
N SER A 239 -15.00 35.12 9.88
CA SER A 239 -13.59 35.46 9.74
C SER A 239 -12.66 34.28 10.00
N GLY A 240 -13.05 33.37 10.89
CA GLY A 240 -12.29 32.17 11.22
C GLY A 240 -12.35 31.09 10.15
N CYS A 241 -13.37 31.12 9.25
CA CYS A 241 -13.55 30.14 8.15
C CYS A 241 -13.58 28.67 8.59
N GLN A 242 -13.93 28.39 9.87
CA GLN A 242 -13.97 27.04 10.44
C GLN A 242 -15.37 26.47 10.62
N GLY A 243 -16.41 27.26 10.32
CA GLY A 243 -17.82 26.90 10.56
C GLY A 243 -18.18 26.75 12.04
N MET A 244 -17.30 27.22 12.94
CA MET A 244 -17.50 27.19 14.38
C MET A 244 -16.65 28.24 15.08
N VAL A 245 -17.01 28.52 16.33
CA VAL A 245 -16.22 29.34 17.26
C VAL A 245 -16.22 28.69 18.63
N MET A 246 -15.08 28.71 19.31
CA MET A 246 -14.94 28.31 20.72
C MET A 246 -15.50 29.41 21.61
N VAL A 247 -16.19 29.03 22.70
CA VAL A 247 -16.62 29.96 23.77
C VAL A 247 -15.72 29.73 24.97
N GLU A 248 -15.06 30.81 25.40
CA GLU A 248 -14.14 30.81 26.54
C GLU A 248 -14.84 31.34 27.80
N ASP A 249 -14.48 30.77 28.95
CA ASP A 249 -14.81 31.34 30.27
C ASP A 249 -13.88 32.51 30.63
N ALA A 250 -14.08 33.09 31.79
CA ALA A 250 -13.30 34.23 32.27
C ALA A 250 -11.82 33.92 32.51
N GLU A 251 -11.48 32.65 32.74
CA GLU A 251 -10.12 32.12 32.92
C GLU A 251 -9.46 31.67 31.59
N GLY A 252 -10.16 31.81 30.45
CA GLY A 252 -9.71 31.37 29.14
C GLY A 252 -9.83 29.86 28.91
N GLY A 253 -10.63 29.19 29.72
CA GLY A 253 -10.97 27.78 29.57
C GLY A 253 -12.09 27.54 28.56
N LEU A 254 -12.25 26.30 28.13
CA LEU A 254 -13.29 25.87 27.18
C LEU A 254 -14.66 25.80 27.91
N ALA A 255 -15.55 26.75 27.65
CA ALA A 255 -16.94 26.75 28.16
C ALA A 255 -17.90 26.03 27.18
N GLY A 256 -17.65 26.11 25.87
CA GLY A 256 -18.50 25.51 24.86
C GLY A 256 -18.05 25.81 23.44
N ILE A 257 -18.88 25.41 22.46
CA ILE A 257 -18.71 25.77 21.03
C ILE A 257 -20.03 26.30 20.47
N ILE A 258 -19.93 27.11 19.43
CA ILE A 258 -21.05 27.52 18.60
C ILE A 258 -20.72 27.19 17.16
N THR A 259 -21.51 26.34 16.51
CA THR A 259 -21.41 25.99 15.09
C THR A 259 -22.49 26.72 14.29
N ASP A 260 -22.36 26.71 12.95
CA ASP A 260 -23.42 27.19 12.04
C ASP A 260 -24.77 26.50 12.30
N GLY A 261 -24.74 25.23 12.74
CA GLY A 261 -25.91 24.47 13.09
C GLY A 261 -26.57 24.97 14.40
N ASP A 262 -25.75 25.37 15.38
CA ASP A 262 -26.23 25.93 16.65
C ASP A 262 -26.90 27.29 16.41
N LEU A 263 -26.28 28.14 15.59
CA LEU A 263 -26.85 29.43 15.21
C LEU A 263 -28.22 29.27 14.55
N ARG A 264 -28.35 28.37 13.59
CA ARG A 264 -29.63 28.10 12.89
C ARG A 264 -30.69 27.61 13.87
N ARG A 265 -30.38 26.67 14.74
CA ARG A 265 -31.32 26.17 15.76
C ARG A 265 -31.74 27.24 16.77
N PHE A 266 -30.80 28.14 17.11
CA PHE A 266 -31.10 29.26 18.00
C PHE A 266 -32.03 30.25 17.33
N MET A 267 -31.78 30.62 16.08
CA MET A 267 -32.64 31.53 15.30
C MET A 267 -34.06 30.97 15.05
N GLU A 268 -34.23 29.66 15.02
CA GLU A 268 -35.58 29.04 14.91
C GLU A 268 -36.38 29.14 16.20
N LYS A 269 -35.77 29.34 17.36
CA LYS A 269 -36.40 29.32 18.66
C LYS A 269 -36.63 30.71 19.26
N GLU A 270 -35.82 31.67 18.87
CA GLU A 270 -35.79 32.99 19.47
C GLU A 270 -36.23 34.08 18.50
N ASP A 271 -37.28 34.82 18.81
CA ASP A 271 -37.81 35.89 17.98
C ASP A 271 -36.93 37.14 18.00
N SER A 272 -36.08 37.35 19.01
CA SER A 272 -35.17 38.50 19.13
C SER A 272 -33.72 38.04 19.34
N LEU A 273 -32.87 38.40 18.41
CA LEU A 273 -31.41 38.08 18.46
C LEU A 273 -30.57 39.19 19.08
N THR A 274 -31.16 40.35 19.36
CA THR A 274 -30.42 41.58 19.74
C THR A 274 -29.77 41.48 21.12
N SER A 275 -30.35 40.74 22.02
CA SER A 275 -29.84 40.51 23.39
C SER A 275 -29.22 39.16 23.61
N ALA A 276 -29.10 38.35 22.56
CA ALA A 276 -28.55 36.99 22.66
C ALA A 276 -27.03 37.03 22.90
N THR A 277 -26.57 36.19 23.83
CA THR A 277 -25.16 36.02 24.19
C THR A 277 -24.62 34.65 23.76
N ALA A 278 -23.30 34.55 23.61
CA ALA A 278 -22.63 33.29 23.28
C ALA A 278 -23.00 32.17 24.27
N ALA A 279 -23.12 32.47 25.55
CA ALA A 279 -23.51 31.52 26.60
C ALA A 279 -24.90 30.89 26.38
N GLN A 280 -25.81 31.60 25.70
CA GLN A 280 -27.16 31.11 25.40
C GLN A 280 -27.21 30.25 24.14
N MET A 281 -26.27 30.48 23.17
CA MET A 281 -26.22 29.81 21.89
C MET A 281 -25.34 28.57 21.89
N MET A 282 -24.36 28.48 22.81
CA MET A 282 -23.35 27.44 22.80
C MET A 282 -23.87 26.05 23.13
N THR A 283 -23.28 25.07 22.53
CA THR A 283 -23.29 23.69 23.00
C THR A 283 -22.22 23.57 24.08
N ARG A 284 -22.65 23.24 25.31
CA ARG A 284 -21.79 22.97 26.47
C ARG A 284 -21.14 21.60 26.31
N GLU A 285 -19.96 21.41 26.93
CA GLU A 285 -19.21 20.13 26.90
C GLU A 285 -19.00 19.61 25.45
N PRO A 286 -18.32 20.38 24.59
CA PRO A 286 -18.11 19.98 23.23
C PRO A 286 -17.21 18.75 23.15
N LEU A 287 -17.36 17.98 22.06
CA LEU A 287 -16.49 16.86 21.79
C LEU A 287 -15.07 17.35 21.53
N THR A 288 -14.12 16.80 22.28
CA THR A 288 -12.69 17.08 22.13
C THR A 288 -11.89 15.82 21.83
N LEU A 289 -10.66 15.98 21.36
CA LEU A 289 -9.68 14.91 21.14
C LEU A 289 -8.35 15.28 21.79
N PRO A 290 -7.65 14.33 22.42
CA PRO A 290 -6.23 14.50 22.75
C PRO A 290 -5.38 14.72 21.49
N GLU A 291 -4.34 15.57 21.59
CA GLU A 291 -3.44 15.88 20.45
C GLU A 291 -2.65 14.67 19.93
N ASP A 292 -2.47 13.62 20.73
CA ASP A 292 -1.79 12.39 20.37
C ASP A 292 -2.72 11.32 19.71
N THR A 293 -4.01 11.64 19.56
CA THR A 293 -4.99 10.79 18.85
C THR A 293 -4.61 10.62 17.38
N MET A 294 -4.80 9.41 16.84
CA MET A 294 -4.57 9.16 15.41
C MET A 294 -5.70 9.75 14.55
N ILE A 295 -5.35 10.21 13.33
CA ILE A 295 -6.36 10.81 12.43
C ILE A 295 -7.53 9.86 12.15
N ILE A 296 -7.27 8.57 12.00
CA ILE A 296 -8.33 7.58 11.77
C ILE A 296 -9.35 7.56 12.92
N GLU A 297 -8.89 7.65 14.17
CA GLU A 297 -9.76 7.68 15.34
C GLU A 297 -10.57 8.99 15.43
N ALA A 298 -9.95 10.10 14.99
CA ALA A 298 -10.63 11.39 14.87
C ALA A 298 -11.75 11.33 13.82
N GLU A 299 -11.48 10.77 12.64
CA GLU A 299 -12.47 10.56 11.57
C GLU A 299 -13.63 9.67 12.03
N GLU A 300 -13.35 8.55 12.69
CA GLU A 300 -14.38 7.65 13.24
C GLU A 300 -15.26 8.37 14.27
N LYS A 301 -14.66 9.18 15.16
CA LYS A 301 -15.40 9.97 16.15
C LYS A 301 -16.28 11.01 15.49
N MET A 302 -15.77 11.70 14.46
CA MET A 302 -16.56 12.68 13.68
C MET A 302 -17.75 12.02 12.98
N GLN A 303 -17.54 10.86 12.33
CA GLN A 303 -18.62 10.11 11.68
C GLN A 303 -19.68 9.63 12.68
N LYS A 304 -19.23 9.04 13.79
CA LYS A 304 -20.13 8.54 14.83
C LYS A 304 -21.03 9.63 15.39
N HIS A 305 -20.49 10.82 15.62
CA HIS A 305 -21.21 11.96 16.20
C HIS A 305 -21.78 12.91 15.15
N ARG A 306 -21.58 12.65 13.85
CA ARG A 306 -22.05 13.46 12.72
C ARG A 306 -21.59 14.93 12.81
N VAL A 307 -20.33 15.12 13.18
CA VAL A 307 -19.68 16.43 13.25
C VAL A 307 -18.51 16.49 12.26
N SER A 308 -18.25 17.66 11.69
CA SER A 308 -17.15 17.88 10.73
C SER A 308 -15.90 18.46 11.35
N THR A 309 -15.96 18.90 12.61
CA THR A 309 -14.87 19.57 13.32
C THR A 309 -14.82 19.11 14.77
N LEU A 310 -13.63 18.88 15.30
CA LEU A 310 -13.39 18.59 16.71
C LEU A 310 -12.30 19.50 17.25
N LEU A 311 -12.47 19.97 18.49
CA LEU A 311 -11.42 20.67 19.23
C LEU A 311 -10.37 19.68 19.73
N VAL A 312 -9.12 20.11 19.71
CA VAL A 312 -7.97 19.31 20.16
C VAL A 312 -7.44 19.87 21.46
N THR A 313 -7.17 18.99 22.42
CA THR A 313 -6.72 19.38 23.76
C THR A 313 -5.39 18.71 24.11
N ASN A 314 -4.56 19.42 24.86
CA ASN A 314 -3.36 18.86 25.47
C ASN A 314 -3.66 18.08 26.76
N LYS A 315 -2.62 17.53 27.40
CA LYS A 315 -2.72 16.78 28.66
C LYS A 315 -3.27 17.59 29.85
N ALA A 316 -3.21 18.92 29.77
CA ALA A 316 -3.77 19.82 30.78
C ALA A 316 -5.23 20.22 30.46
N ASN A 317 -5.84 19.52 29.48
CA ASN A 317 -7.22 19.77 28.99
C ASN A 317 -7.43 21.19 28.40
N LYS A 318 -6.34 21.85 28.00
CA LYS A 318 -6.40 23.15 27.32
C LYS A 318 -6.50 22.92 25.82
N VAL A 319 -7.37 23.69 25.14
CA VAL A 319 -7.49 23.64 23.66
C VAL A 319 -6.21 24.16 23.01
N THR A 320 -5.64 23.35 22.13
CA THR A 320 -4.39 23.65 21.39
C THR A 320 -4.62 23.78 19.88
N GLY A 321 -5.78 23.36 19.41
CA GLY A 321 -6.10 23.41 17.99
C GLY A 321 -7.49 22.87 17.68
N LEU A 322 -7.78 22.74 16.41
CA LEU A 322 -8.93 22.06 15.86
C LEU A 322 -8.56 21.18 14.67
N VAL A 323 -9.31 20.12 14.44
CA VAL A 323 -9.17 19.24 13.29
C VAL A 323 -10.50 19.12 12.56
N ARG A 324 -10.44 19.11 11.20
CA ARG A 324 -11.61 18.94 10.32
C ARG A 324 -11.44 17.72 9.44
N ILE A 325 -12.55 17.08 9.06
CA ILE A 325 -12.56 16.17 7.93
C ILE A 325 -12.34 17.01 6.67
N PHE A 326 -11.27 16.71 5.95
CA PHE A 326 -11.10 17.22 4.58
C PHE A 326 -11.79 16.21 3.67
N ASP A 327 -12.72 16.71 2.85
CA ASP A 327 -13.36 15.96 1.77
C ASP A 327 -12.33 15.52 0.71
#